data_e1c4fc12b00451c8ee0e6c4b40ef0bba
#
_entry.id   e1c4fc12b00451c8ee0e6c4b40ef0bba
#
_cell.length_a   1.000
_cell.length_b   1.000
_cell.length_c   1.000
_cell.angle_alpha   90.00
_cell.angle_beta   90.00
_cell.angle_gamma   90.00
#
_symmetry.space_group_name_H-M   'P 1'
#
loop_
_entity.id
_entity.type
_entity.pdbx_description
1 polymer ?
#
loop_
_entity_poly.entity_id
_entity_poly.type
_entity_poly.pdbx_seq_one_letter_code
_entity_poly.pdbx_strand_id
1 'polypeptide(L)'
;MSSGAYRLGLLPAIFILFTMAPVVHAAGETDIPRYVNDSSWPKPFPHHWVMGQIGGLTVDDHDRIWVLQRALSYAVDGEGVKHDLAPADRMPAVMVFDRAGNILKSWGGQGYVPDWPKSEHGLWVDKAGNVWIGGNAPGDRQVLKFTSDGRQLLEIGRPTNAPRNNADPSMLGEPAGIEVDDAAHEVYIADGYFNSRVVVYDSDTGKFKRGWGAYGIGLDKVANPPEPTGDAASTFGHYVPEGPAYVPGEAPEKQFRTPVHCVHQSADGLVYVCDRRNDRIQVFTRQGKFVKEFLVHRETRGNGSVWTLSFSHDPQQKYLLIGDGVNQRAWVLRRQDGAEVSSFGAGYLFYVHQSALDSRGDYYTGDVGGANPRPGPSNGKSVQKFILQR
;
A
#
# COMPACT_ATOMS: atom_id res chain seq x y z
N MET A 1 34.26 91.03 27.55
CA MET A 1 34.41 89.92 28.51
C MET A 1 33.13 89.16 28.45
N SER A 2 33.05 88.09 27.67
CA SER A 2 31.88 87.24 27.54
C SER A 2 32.29 85.75 27.65
N SER A 3 31.84 85.12 28.65
CA SER A 3 32.09 83.71 28.96
C SER A 3 31.17 82.81 28.12
N GLY A 4 31.77 82.01 27.28
CA GLY A 4 31.03 80.99 26.53
C GLY A 4 30.99 79.69 27.29
N ALA A 5 29.80 79.20 27.54
CA ALA A 5 29.55 77.90 28.15
C ALA A 5 29.37 76.80 27.06
N TYR A 6 30.26 75.82 27.11
CA TYR A 6 30.15 74.61 26.25
C TYR A 6 29.15 73.64 26.87
N ARG A 7 28.09 73.32 26.15
CA ARG A 7 27.14 72.20 26.50
C ARG A 7 27.69 70.93 25.88
N LEU A 8 28.01 69.92 26.71
CA LEU A 8 28.23 68.52 26.31
C LEU A 8 26.91 67.90 25.99
N GLY A 9 26.72 67.51 24.75
CA GLY A 9 25.58 66.67 24.34
C GLY A 9 25.89 65.21 24.63
N LEU A 10 25.04 64.53 25.46
CA LEU A 10 25.04 63.10 25.62
C LEU A 10 24.33 62.45 24.40
N LEU A 11 25.06 61.63 23.65
CA LEU A 11 24.46 60.73 22.64
C LEU A 11 23.93 59.44 23.36
N PRO A 12 22.70 59.00 23.06
CA PRO A 12 22.21 57.76 23.61
C PRO A 12 22.88 56.57 22.91
N ALA A 13 23.45 55.65 23.68
CA ALA A 13 23.95 54.38 23.19
C ALA A 13 22.77 53.46 22.85
N ILE A 14 22.59 53.17 21.57
CA ILE A 14 21.59 52.16 21.10
C ILE A 14 22.22 50.78 21.33
N PHE A 15 21.72 50.05 22.32
CA PHE A 15 22.00 48.60 22.47
C PHE A 15 21.16 47.81 21.46
N ILE A 16 21.78 47.30 20.41
CA ILE A 16 21.16 46.35 19.50
C ILE A 16 21.27 44.99 20.18
N LEU A 17 20.15 44.52 20.71
CA LEU A 17 20.00 43.11 21.14
C LEU A 17 19.97 42.23 19.88
N PHE A 18 21.03 41.52 19.62
CA PHE A 18 21.01 40.40 18.68
C PHE A 18 20.28 39.22 19.33
N THR A 19 19.03 39.01 18.98
CA THR A 19 18.34 37.73 19.31
C THR A 19 18.92 36.67 18.36
N MET A 20 19.76 35.79 18.88
CA MET A 20 20.15 34.58 18.20
C MET A 20 18.89 33.74 18.01
N ALA A 21 18.37 33.62 16.80
CA ALA A 21 17.41 32.61 16.44
C ALA A 21 18.04 31.23 16.70
N PRO A 22 17.32 30.27 17.28
CA PRO A 22 17.84 28.92 17.44
C PRO A 22 18.19 28.37 16.05
N VAL A 23 19.43 27.95 15.86
CA VAL A 23 19.85 27.18 14.70
C VAL A 23 19.12 25.85 14.83
N VAL A 24 18.03 25.68 14.09
CA VAL A 24 17.41 24.37 13.89
C VAL A 24 18.46 23.55 13.15
N HIS A 25 19.16 22.69 13.86
CA HIS A 25 19.99 21.67 13.23
C HIS A 25 19.07 20.89 12.31
N ALA A 26 19.34 20.92 11.02
CA ALA A 26 18.77 19.95 10.08
C ALA A 26 19.03 18.57 10.68
N ALA A 27 17.97 17.76 10.85
CA ALA A 27 18.09 16.40 11.32
C ALA A 27 19.17 15.73 10.46
N GLY A 28 20.23 15.28 11.08
CA GLY A 28 21.37 14.73 10.38
C GLY A 28 20.96 13.48 9.60
N GLU A 29 21.64 13.16 8.52
CA GLU A 29 21.47 11.96 7.68
C GLU A 29 21.51 10.62 8.46
N THR A 30 21.74 10.64 9.76
CA THR A 30 21.85 9.48 10.64
C THR A 30 20.54 8.76 10.91
N ASP A 31 19.39 9.41 10.69
CA ASP A 31 18.07 8.87 11.02
C ASP A 31 17.37 8.17 9.83
N ILE A 32 18.00 8.10 8.65
CA ILE A 32 17.43 7.44 7.47
C ILE A 32 17.36 5.94 7.70
N PRO A 33 16.17 5.31 7.58
CA PRO A 33 16.02 3.88 7.77
C PRO A 33 16.88 3.08 6.78
N ARG A 34 17.62 2.12 7.30
CA ARG A 34 18.44 1.18 6.52
C ARG A 34 18.00 -0.24 6.79
N TYR A 35 17.92 -1.06 5.75
CA TYR A 35 17.37 -2.40 5.84
C TYR A 35 18.31 -3.45 5.28
N VAL A 36 18.39 -4.61 5.95
CA VAL A 36 19.14 -5.79 5.50
C VAL A 36 18.21 -6.99 5.42
N ASN A 37 18.25 -7.73 4.30
CA ASN A 37 17.42 -8.91 4.11
C ASN A 37 17.74 -10.01 5.13
N ASP A 38 16.70 -10.57 5.74
CA ASP A 38 16.76 -11.79 6.55
C ASP A 38 16.42 -13.00 5.67
N SER A 39 17.44 -13.61 5.10
CA SER A 39 17.28 -14.79 4.25
C SER A 39 16.77 -16.04 4.98
N SER A 40 16.75 -16.04 6.32
CA SER A 40 16.24 -17.14 7.15
C SER A 40 14.73 -17.10 7.34
N TRP A 41 14.07 -15.98 6.95
CA TRP A 41 12.62 -15.79 7.07
C TRP A 41 11.94 -15.97 5.71
N PRO A 42 10.75 -16.58 5.64
CA PRO A 42 10.13 -17.44 6.67
C PRO A 42 10.84 -18.77 6.82
N LYS A 43 10.50 -19.52 7.85
CA LYS A 43 10.97 -20.90 8.00
C LYS A 43 10.41 -21.78 6.88
N PRO A 44 11.08 -22.91 6.55
CA PRO A 44 10.57 -23.87 5.57
C PRO A 44 9.14 -24.30 5.90
N PHE A 45 8.31 -24.39 4.86
CA PHE A 45 6.90 -24.78 5.02
C PHE A 45 6.75 -26.29 5.19
N PRO A 46 5.77 -26.76 6.00
CA PRO A 46 5.41 -28.16 6.09
C PRO A 46 4.71 -28.64 4.80
N HIS A 47 4.47 -29.94 4.70
CA HIS A 47 3.65 -30.57 3.66
C HIS A 47 4.03 -30.24 2.21
N HIS A 48 5.28 -29.89 1.94
CA HIS A 48 5.75 -29.45 0.60
C HIS A 48 4.95 -28.23 0.05
N TRP A 49 4.35 -27.46 0.93
CA TRP A 49 3.60 -26.27 0.55
C TRP A 49 4.44 -25.28 -0.23
N VAL A 50 3.86 -24.74 -1.29
CA VAL A 50 4.45 -23.68 -2.10
C VAL A 50 3.55 -22.45 -1.99
N MET A 51 4.13 -21.32 -1.64
CA MET A 51 3.41 -20.05 -1.55
C MET A 51 3.28 -19.43 -2.94
N GLY A 52 2.07 -19.11 -3.34
CA GLY A 52 1.78 -18.43 -4.59
C GLY A 52 2.07 -16.93 -4.56
N GLN A 53 1.43 -16.20 -5.47
CA GLN A 53 1.48 -14.74 -5.51
C GLN A 53 0.82 -14.13 -4.26
N ILE A 54 1.40 -13.04 -3.75
CA ILE A 54 0.87 -12.37 -2.57
C ILE A 54 -0.14 -11.29 -2.96
N GLY A 55 -1.41 -11.50 -2.61
CA GLY A 55 -2.49 -10.54 -2.81
C GLY A 55 -2.64 -9.53 -1.67
N GLY A 56 -2.19 -9.88 -0.46
CA GLY A 56 -2.27 -9.02 0.72
C GLY A 56 -1.21 -9.36 1.77
N LEU A 57 -0.76 -8.36 2.52
CA LEU A 57 0.15 -8.53 3.64
C LEU A 57 -0.07 -7.40 4.65
N THR A 58 -0.18 -7.76 5.92
CA THR A 58 -0.26 -6.81 7.03
C THR A 58 0.39 -7.39 8.28
N VAL A 59 0.70 -6.53 9.24
CA VAL A 59 1.19 -6.92 10.57
C VAL A 59 0.21 -6.40 11.60
N ASP A 60 -0.24 -7.26 12.50
CA ASP A 60 -1.18 -6.87 13.55
C ASP A 60 -0.49 -6.33 14.81
N ASP A 61 -1.27 -5.83 15.77
CA ASP A 61 -0.79 -5.25 17.03
C ASP A 61 -0.03 -6.25 17.94
N HIS A 62 0.03 -7.54 17.56
CA HIS A 62 0.78 -8.58 18.26
C HIS A 62 2.03 -9.01 17.49
N ASP A 63 2.44 -8.23 16.48
CA ASP A 63 3.56 -8.55 15.59
C ASP A 63 3.38 -9.89 14.84
N ARG A 64 2.15 -10.30 14.58
CA ARG A 64 1.87 -11.43 13.71
C ARG A 64 1.78 -10.96 12.28
N ILE A 65 2.50 -11.61 11.39
CA ILE A 65 2.54 -11.30 9.97
C ILE A 65 1.44 -12.10 9.28
N TRP A 66 0.42 -11.41 8.80
CA TRP A 66 -0.69 -11.97 8.05
C TRP A 66 -0.43 -11.83 6.57
N VAL A 67 -0.55 -12.94 5.85
CA VAL A 67 -0.31 -13.02 4.41
C VAL A 67 -1.54 -13.62 3.74
N LEU A 68 -2.03 -12.95 2.72
CA LEU A 68 -3.06 -13.44 1.81
C LEU A 68 -2.40 -13.80 0.49
N GLN A 69 -2.39 -15.10 0.16
CA GLN A 69 -1.77 -15.58 -1.05
C GLN A 69 -2.81 -16.17 -2.01
N ARG A 70 -2.52 -16.09 -3.28
CA ARG A 70 -3.32 -16.68 -4.36
C ARG A 70 -2.92 -18.14 -4.51
N ALA A 71 -3.63 -19.01 -3.83
CA ALA A 71 -3.29 -20.43 -3.72
C ALA A 71 -3.18 -21.16 -5.06
N LEU A 72 -3.80 -20.67 -6.12
CA LEU A 72 -3.77 -21.29 -7.45
C LEU A 72 -2.79 -20.61 -8.42
N SER A 73 -2.13 -19.53 -8.02
CA SER A 73 -1.25 -18.75 -8.91
C SER A 73 0.06 -19.45 -9.26
N TYR A 74 0.49 -20.42 -8.48
CA TYR A 74 1.65 -21.26 -8.79
C TYR A 74 1.32 -22.45 -9.69
N ALA A 75 0.04 -22.70 -9.96
CA ALA A 75 -0.36 -23.69 -10.96
C ALA A 75 0.05 -23.30 -12.39
N VAL A 76 0.54 -22.07 -12.57
CA VAL A 76 1.07 -21.58 -13.85
C VAL A 76 2.40 -20.91 -13.56
N ASP A 77 3.50 -21.48 -14.06
CA ASP A 77 4.83 -20.88 -13.96
C ASP A 77 5.00 -19.67 -14.90
N GLY A 78 6.18 -19.03 -14.81
CA GLY A 78 6.51 -17.88 -15.67
C GLY A 78 6.61 -18.20 -17.15
N GLU A 79 6.59 -19.48 -17.54
CA GLU A 79 6.59 -19.97 -18.93
C GLU A 79 5.16 -20.36 -19.37
N GLY A 80 4.16 -20.21 -18.49
CA GLY A 80 2.77 -20.57 -18.78
C GLY A 80 2.47 -22.06 -18.63
N VAL A 81 3.37 -22.84 -18.04
CA VAL A 81 3.18 -24.27 -17.80
C VAL A 81 2.32 -24.46 -16.55
N LYS A 82 1.23 -25.21 -16.69
CA LYS A 82 0.37 -25.58 -15.56
C LYS A 82 1.01 -26.68 -14.75
N HIS A 83 1.15 -26.46 -13.46
CA HIS A 83 1.57 -27.46 -12.48
C HIS A 83 0.34 -27.98 -11.71
N ASP A 84 0.01 -29.24 -11.87
CA ASP A 84 -1.05 -29.90 -11.10
C ASP A 84 -0.54 -30.21 -9.70
N LEU A 85 -0.83 -29.32 -8.75
CA LEU A 85 -0.58 -29.60 -7.34
C LEU A 85 -1.71 -30.44 -6.75
N ALA A 86 -1.33 -31.51 -6.09
CA ALA A 86 -2.30 -32.28 -5.31
C ALA A 86 -2.98 -31.37 -4.28
N PRO A 87 -4.27 -31.56 -3.97
CA PRO A 87 -4.97 -30.71 -2.99
C PRO A 87 -4.26 -30.61 -1.64
N ALA A 88 -3.55 -31.66 -1.23
CA ALA A 88 -2.78 -31.70 0.01
C ALA A 88 -1.54 -30.77 0.01
N ASP A 89 -1.03 -30.43 -1.18
CA ASP A 89 0.14 -29.56 -1.33
C ASP A 89 -0.26 -28.09 -1.53
N ARG A 90 -1.55 -27.79 -1.59
CA ARG A 90 -2.07 -26.44 -1.74
C ARG A 90 -2.08 -25.74 -0.37
N MET A 91 -1.29 -24.68 -0.28
CA MET A 91 -1.26 -23.85 0.90
C MET A 91 -2.58 -23.06 1.04
N PRO A 92 -3.19 -22.94 2.24
CA PRO A 92 -4.34 -22.08 2.47
C PRO A 92 -4.10 -20.63 2.07
N ALA A 93 -5.17 -19.90 1.71
CA ALA A 93 -5.04 -18.53 1.23
C ALA A 93 -4.55 -17.57 2.32
N VAL A 94 -5.04 -17.71 3.54
CA VAL A 94 -4.60 -16.89 4.68
C VAL A 94 -3.56 -17.66 5.49
N MET A 95 -2.40 -17.04 5.66
CA MET A 95 -1.29 -17.56 6.46
C MET A 95 -0.92 -16.56 7.53
N VAL A 96 -0.63 -17.02 8.73
CA VAL A 96 -0.19 -16.19 9.85
C VAL A 96 1.15 -16.69 10.37
N PHE A 97 2.12 -15.79 10.44
CA PHE A 97 3.47 -16.09 10.90
C PHE A 97 3.79 -15.31 12.17
N ASP A 98 4.67 -15.87 12.99
CA ASP A 98 5.37 -15.09 14.00
C ASP A 98 6.57 -14.35 13.37
N ARG A 99 7.21 -13.47 14.16
CA ARG A 99 8.40 -12.71 13.73
C ARG A 99 9.61 -13.61 13.40
N ALA A 100 9.66 -14.83 13.93
CA ALA A 100 10.72 -15.80 13.65
C ALA A 100 10.46 -16.59 12.36
N GLY A 101 9.26 -16.43 11.76
CA GLY A 101 8.87 -17.09 10.51
C GLY A 101 8.19 -18.44 10.68
N ASN A 102 7.76 -18.80 11.89
CA ASN A 102 6.97 -20.00 12.10
C ASN A 102 5.51 -19.74 11.75
N ILE A 103 4.84 -20.73 11.16
CA ILE A 103 3.40 -20.67 10.88
C ILE A 103 2.65 -20.85 12.19
N LEU A 104 1.79 -19.88 12.52
CA LEU A 104 0.92 -19.91 13.69
C LEU A 104 -0.48 -20.41 13.36
N LYS A 105 -0.99 -20.06 12.16
CA LYS A 105 -2.34 -20.35 11.73
C LYS A 105 -2.44 -20.29 10.20
N SER A 106 -3.40 -21.05 9.65
CA SER A 106 -3.75 -20.95 8.23
C SER A 106 -5.20 -21.37 7.99
N TRP A 107 -5.87 -20.72 7.03
CA TRP A 107 -7.26 -21.01 6.64
C TRP A 107 -7.62 -20.34 5.31
N GLY A 108 -8.81 -20.63 4.80
CA GLY A 108 -9.39 -19.95 3.64
C GLY A 108 -8.88 -20.46 2.30
N GLY A 109 -9.42 -19.87 1.25
CA GLY A 109 -9.17 -20.22 -0.15
C GLY A 109 -10.46 -20.51 -0.90
N GLN A 110 -10.35 -20.84 -2.17
CA GLN A 110 -11.50 -21.10 -3.05
C GLN A 110 -12.44 -22.15 -2.47
N GLY A 111 -13.74 -21.80 -2.37
CA GLY A 111 -14.77 -22.67 -1.81
C GLY A 111 -14.91 -22.62 -0.28
N TYR A 112 -14.13 -21.80 0.42
CA TYR A 112 -14.23 -21.65 1.87
C TYR A 112 -15.54 -21.00 2.30
N VAL A 113 -15.95 -19.93 1.58
CA VAL A 113 -17.29 -19.34 1.63
C VAL A 113 -17.78 -19.12 0.19
N PRO A 114 -19.11 -18.98 -0.05
CA PRO A 114 -19.65 -18.85 -1.42
C PRO A 114 -19.02 -17.71 -2.22
N ASP A 115 -18.83 -16.54 -1.60
CA ASP A 115 -18.33 -15.33 -2.25
C ASP A 115 -16.84 -15.06 -1.98
N TRP A 116 -16.06 -16.13 -1.72
CA TRP A 116 -14.60 -16.01 -1.64
C TRP A 116 -14.04 -15.46 -2.95
N PRO A 117 -13.16 -14.42 -2.89
CA PRO A 117 -12.60 -13.81 -4.10
C PRO A 117 -11.93 -14.83 -5.02
N LYS A 118 -12.12 -14.68 -6.32
CA LYS A 118 -11.47 -15.56 -7.34
C LYS A 118 -9.97 -15.28 -7.44
N SER A 119 -9.57 -14.02 -7.21
CA SER A 119 -8.18 -13.60 -7.11
C SER A 119 -8.03 -12.71 -5.88
N GLU A 120 -7.53 -13.29 -4.82
CA GLU A 120 -7.37 -12.64 -3.53
C GLU A 120 -6.52 -11.36 -3.67
N HIS A 121 -7.03 -10.24 -3.11
CA HIS A 121 -6.32 -8.95 -3.11
C HIS A 121 -6.78 -8.05 -1.96
N GLY A 122 -5.81 -7.40 -1.31
CA GLY A 122 -6.06 -6.59 -0.13
C GLY A 122 -6.30 -7.44 1.12
N LEU A 123 -5.57 -7.11 2.18
CA LEU A 123 -5.65 -7.76 3.48
C LEU A 123 -5.45 -6.71 4.56
N TRP A 124 -6.33 -6.71 5.55
CA TRP A 124 -6.15 -5.92 6.77
C TRP A 124 -6.62 -6.72 7.98
N VAL A 125 -5.98 -6.47 9.13
CA VAL A 125 -6.45 -7.00 10.42
C VAL A 125 -6.73 -5.82 11.33
N ASP A 126 -7.98 -5.70 11.78
CA ASP A 126 -8.41 -4.64 12.68
C ASP A 126 -7.97 -4.94 14.14
N LYS A 127 -8.07 -3.95 15.04
CA LYS A 127 -7.66 -4.10 16.43
C LYS A 127 -8.44 -5.13 17.23
N ALA A 128 -9.65 -5.49 16.78
CA ALA A 128 -10.41 -6.59 17.34
C ALA A 128 -9.92 -7.96 16.82
N GLY A 129 -8.96 -7.99 15.92
CA GLY A 129 -8.43 -9.19 15.28
C GLY A 129 -9.30 -9.71 14.14
N ASN A 130 -10.25 -8.93 13.62
CA ASN A 130 -11.00 -9.33 12.45
C ASN A 130 -10.18 -9.10 11.19
N VAL A 131 -10.37 -10.00 10.23
CA VAL A 131 -9.60 -10.07 8.99
C VAL A 131 -10.47 -9.61 7.83
N TRP A 132 -10.00 -8.62 7.09
CA TRP A 132 -10.67 -8.05 5.93
C TRP A 132 -9.96 -8.47 4.66
N ILE A 133 -10.70 -8.98 3.69
CA ILE A 133 -10.18 -9.53 2.44
C ILE A 133 -11.00 -9.02 1.27
N GLY A 134 -10.32 -8.58 0.21
CA GLY A 134 -10.91 -8.24 -1.08
C GLY A 134 -10.43 -9.15 -2.20
N GLY A 135 -10.75 -8.78 -3.44
CA GLY A 135 -10.32 -9.49 -4.62
C GLY A 135 -10.30 -8.62 -5.87
N ASN A 136 -9.48 -9.01 -6.86
CA ASN A 136 -9.27 -8.22 -8.08
C ASN A 136 -9.45 -9.02 -9.39
N ALA A 137 -10.01 -10.22 -9.35
CA ALA A 137 -10.42 -10.86 -10.59
C ALA A 137 -11.68 -10.17 -11.16
N PRO A 138 -11.91 -10.29 -12.48
CA PRO A 138 -13.14 -9.82 -13.08
C PRO A 138 -14.38 -10.33 -12.34
N GLY A 139 -15.15 -9.39 -11.80
CA GLY A 139 -16.35 -9.68 -11.01
C GLY A 139 -16.12 -9.86 -9.51
N ASP A 140 -14.90 -9.81 -9.00
CA ASP A 140 -14.63 -9.69 -7.56
C ASP A 140 -14.96 -8.27 -7.11
N ARG A 141 -16.17 -8.06 -6.58
CA ARG A 141 -16.66 -6.74 -6.21
C ARG A 141 -17.16 -6.68 -4.78
N GLN A 142 -16.50 -7.44 -3.94
CA GLN A 142 -16.80 -7.54 -2.51
C GLN A 142 -15.54 -7.37 -1.66
N VAL A 143 -15.76 -6.94 -0.43
CA VAL A 143 -14.82 -7.03 0.68
C VAL A 143 -15.52 -7.83 1.78
N LEU A 144 -14.84 -8.87 2.25
CA LEU A 144 -15.34 -9.79 3.26
C LEU A 144 -14.62 -9.52 4.59
N LYS A 145 -15.37 -9.54 5.70
CA LYS A 145 -14.85 -9.48 7.06
C LYS A 145 -15.02 -10.84 7.74
N PHE A 146 -13.96 -11.30 8.39
CA PHE A 146 -13.93 -12.57 9.12
C PHE A 146 -13.43 -12.35 10.55
N THR A 147 -13.75 -13.30 11.45
CA THR A 147 -12.98 -13.45 12.69
C THR A 147 -11.56 -13.93 12.36
N SER A 148 -10.65 -13.82 13.32
CA SER A 148 -9.28 -14.36 13.17
C SER A 148 -9.24 -15.86 12.85
N ASP A 149 -10.31 -16.59 13.13
CA ASP A 149 -10.44 -18.03 12.87
C ASP A 149 -11.20 -18.35 11.57
N GLY A 150 -11.52 -17.33 10.77
CA GLY A 150 -12.10 -17.50 9.45
C GLY A 150 -13.64 -17.57 9.40
N ARG A 151 -14.37 -17.31 10.50
CA ARG A 151 -15.85 -17.22 10.44
C ARG A 151 -16.25 -15.86 9.84
N GLN A 152 -17.01 -15.88 8.73
CA GLN A 152 -17.48 -14.66 8.08
C GLN A 152 -18.42 -13.86 8.99
N LEU A 153 -18.21 -12.54 9.02
CA LEU A 153 -18.96 -11.58 9.83
C LEU A 153 -19.76 -10.58 9.00
N LEU A 154 -19.17 -10.09 7.90
CA LEU A 154 -19.74 -9.03 7.08
C LEU A 154 -19.30 -9.20 5.63
N GLU A 155 -20.11 -8.70 4.72
CA GLU A 155 -19.80 -8.52 3.31
C GLU A 155 -20.18 -7.11 2.87
N ILE A 156 -19.27 -6.40 2.20
CA ILE A 156 -19.50 -5.11 1.56
C ILE A 156 -19.42 -5.32 0.04
N GLY A 157 -20.45 -4.92 -0.68
CA GLY A 157 -20.58 -5.23 -2.09
C GLY A 157 -21.01 -6.68 -2.31
N ARG A 158 -20.80 -7.20 -3.51
CA ARG A 158 -21.06 -8.61 -3.88
C ARG A 158 -20.45 -8.93 -5.25
N PRO A 159 -20.13 -10.19 -5.54
CA PRO A 159 -19.68 -10.59 -6.88
C PRO A 159 -20.68 -10.18 -7.96
N THR A 160 -20.20 -9.53 -9.01
CA THR A 160 -21.05 -9.14 -10.15
C THR A 160 -20.20 -8.74 -11.37
N ASN A 161 -20.74 -8.99 -12.56
CA ASN A 161 -20.18 -8.54 -13.84
C ASN A 161 -20.90 -7.29 -14.38
N ALA A 162 -21.57 -6.51 -13.51
CA ALA A 162 -22.23 -5.28 -13.91
C ALA A 162 -21.19 -4.26 -14.48
N PRO A 163 -21.58 -3.35 -15.40
CA PRO A 163 -20.71 -2.31 -15.90
C PRO A 163 -20.09 -1.45 -14.79
N ARG A 164 -18.94 -0.85 -15.06
CA ARG A 164 -18.28 0.11 -14.16
C ARG A 164 -19.21 1.26 -13.82
N ASN A 165 -19.22 1.63 -12.54
CA ASN A 165 -19.95 2.82 -12.07
C ASN A 165 -19.27 3.43 -10.84
N ASN A 166 -18.40 4.41 -11.07
CA ASN A 166 -17.72 5.12 -9.99
C ASN A 166 -18.67 5.95 -9.10
N ALA A 167 -19.84 6.32 -9.61
CA ALA A 167 -20.82 7.08 -8.84
C ALA A 167 -21.65 6.21 -7.88
N ASP A 168 -21.75 4.90 -8.13
CA ASP A 168 -22.55 3.99 -7.32
C ASP A 168 -21.78 3.47 -6.09
N PRO A 169 -22.17 3.88 -4.87
CA PRO A 169 -21.50 3.42 -3.67
C PRO A 169 -21.89 2.01 -3.23
N SER A 170 -22.90 1.40 -3.82
CA SER A 170 -23.34 0.05 -3.48
C SER A 170 -22.52 -1.04 -4.19
N MET A 171 -21.71 -0.66 -5.18
CA MET A 171 -20.97 -1.58 -6.03
C MET A 171 -19.48 -1.26 -6.03
N LEU A 172 -18.67 -2.16 -5.50
CA LEU A 172 -17.22 -2.07 -5.60
C LEU A 172 -16.73 -2.43 -7.01
N GLY A 173 -15.52 -2.07 -7.34
CA GLY A 173 -14.89 -2.31 -8.62
C GLY A 173 -13.51 -2.96 -8.48
N GLU A 174 -13.50 -4.23 -8.04
CA GLU A 174 -12.26 -5.00 -7.87
C GLU A 174 -11.31 -4.29 -6.88
N PRO A 175 -11.67 -4.28 -5.57
CA PRO A 175 -10.94 -3.57 -4.54
C PRO A 175 -9.50 -4.03 -4.41
N ALA A 176 -8.60 -3.07 -4.19
CA ALA A 176 -7.17 -3.33 -4.05
C ALA A 176 -6.70 -3.24 -2.58
N GLY A 177 -6.57 -2.06 -2.04
CA GLY A 177 -6.10 -1.84 -0.67
C GLY A 177 -7.25 -1.67 0.33
N ILE A 178 -7.06 -2.14 1.54
CA ILE A 178 -8.04 -2.06 2.64
C ILE A 178 -7.31 -1.60 3.89
N GLU A 179 -7.89 -0.65 4.62
CA GLU A 179 -7.44 -0.27 5.96
C GLU A 179 -8.61 0.13 6.85
N VAL A 180 -8.55 -0.23 8.13
CA VAL A 180 -9.59 0.09 9.12
C VAL A 180 -9.09 1.15 10.09
N ASP A 181 -9.87 2.23 10.25
CA ASP A 181 -9.78 3.15 11.38
C ASP A 181 -10.71 2.65 12.49
N ASP A 182 -10.18 1.87 13.40
CA ASP A 182 -10.96 1.30 14.51
C ASP A 182 -11.60 2.37 15.39
N ALA A 183 -10.92 3.49 15.59
CA ALA A 183 -11.42 4.58 16.44
C ALA A 183 -12.61 5.31 15.81
N ALA A 184 -12.67 5.37 14.49
CA ALA A 184 -13.75 6.00 13.74
C ALA A 184 -14.84 5.01 13.30
N HIS A 185 -14.63 3.70 13.52
CA HIS A 185 -15.45 2.61 12.99
C HIS A 185 -15.61 2.76 11.45
N GLU A 186 -14.47 2.89 10.75
CA GLU A 186 -14.43 3.12 9.31
C GLU A 186 -13.48 2.15 8.61
N VAL A 187 -13.93 1.59 7.49
CA VAL A 187 -13.06 0.86 6.58
C VAL A 187 -12.88 1.66 5.30
N TYR A 188 -11.63 1.95 4.98
CA TYR A 188 -11.20 2.63 3.76
C TYR A 188 -10.83 1.57 2.73
N ILE A 189 -11.33 1.72 1.53
CA ILE A 189 -11.10 0.79 0.43
C ILE A 189 -10.57 1.58 -0.76
N ALA A 190 -9.38 1.23 -1.23
CA ALA A 190 -8.88 1.63 -2.54
C ALA A 190 -9.63 0.77 -3.58
N ASP A 191 -10.72 1.31 -4.11
CA ASP A 191 -11.61 0.63 -5.05
C ASP A 191 -11.10 0.87 -6.47
N GLY A 192 -10.07 0.10 -6.86
CA GLY A 192 -9.12 0.58 -7.83
C GLY A 192 -8.84 -0.24 -9.08
N TYR A 193 -9.03 -1.55 -9.13
CA TYR A 193 -8.68 -2.31 -10.34
C TYR A 193 -9.68 -2.11 -11.47
N PHE A 194 -10.94 -1.98 -11.12
CA PHE A 194 -12.01 -1.70 -12.09
C PHE A 194 -12.57 -0.28 -11.94
N ASN A 195 -12.81 0.19 -10.71
CA ASN A 195 -13.12 1.58 -10.41
C ASN A 195 -11.84 2.42 -10.22
N SER A 196 -12.00 3.74 -9.99
CA SER A 196 -10.88 4.69 -9.86
C SER A 196 -11.15 5.65 -8.70
N ARG A 197 -11.35 5.11 -7.49
CA ARG A 197 -11.81 5.87 -6.33
C ARG A 197 -11.34 5.29 -5.00
N VAL A 198 -11.46 6.09 -3.96
CA VAL A 198 -11.45 5.62 -2.56
C VAL A 198 -12.87 5.69 -2.04
N VAL A 199 -13.32 4.65 -1.34
CA VAL A 199 -14.62 4.61 -0.67
C VAL A 199 -14.46 4.22 0.78
N VAL A 200 -15.34 4.77 1.63
CA VAL A 200 -15.32 4.56 3.08
C VAL A 200 -16.68 4.05 3.51
N TYR A 201 -16.65 2.95 4.24
CA TYR A 201 -17.85 2.34 4.81
C TYR A 201 -17.71 2.28 6.34
N ASP A 202 -18.83 2.12 7.00
CA ASP A 202 -18.89 1.79 8.40
C ASP A 202 -18.41 0.34 8.60
N SER A 203 -17.41 0.13 9.47
CA SER A 203 -16.75 -1.17 9.62
C SER A 203 -17.58 -2.21 10.40
N ASP A 204 -18.66 -1.77 11.06
CA ASP A 204 -19.54 -2.66 11.83
C ASP A 204 -20.75 -3.08 11.00
N THR A 205 -21.28 -2.19 10.16
CA THR A 205 -22.54 -2.38 9.44
C THR A 205 -22.40 -2.52 7.93
N GLY A 206 -21.24 -2.17 7.35
CA GLY A 206 -21.01 -2.14 5.91
C GLY A 206 -21.76 -1.00 5.20
N LYS A 207 -22.30 -0.01 5.91
CA LYS A 207 -23.01 1.12 5.29
C LYS A 207 -22.01 2.13 4.70
N PHE A 208 -22.27 2.57 3.47
CA PHE A 208 -21.49 3.62 2.84
C PHE A 208 -21.52 4.93 3.65
N LYS A 209 -20.37 5.56 3.82
CA LYS A 209 -20.21 6.86 4.50
C LYS A 209 -19.83 7.97 3.53
N ARG A 210 -18.82 7.77 2.70
CA ARG A 210 -18.30 8.74 1.72
C ARG A 210 -17.31 8.09 0.74
N GLY A 211 -16.93 8.85 -0.29
CA GLY A 211 -15.88 8.44 -1.22
C GLY A 211 -15.44 9.62 -2.09
N TRP A 212 -14.30 9.46 -2.76
CA TRP A 212 -13.72 10.49 -3.61
C TRP A 212 -12.81 9.89 -4.68
N GLY A 213 -12.63 10.65 -5.76
CA GLY A 213 -11.62 10.41 -6.78
C GLY A 213 -10.35 11.23 -6.56
N ALA A 214 -9.47 11.24 -7.54
CA ALA A 214 -8.25 12.05 -7.51
C ALA A 214 -8.56 13.52 -7.20
N TYR A 215 -7.67 14.17 -6.46
CA TYR A 215 -7.81 15.56 -5.99
C TYR A 215 -9.07 15.82 -5.15
N GLY A 216 -9.71 14.76 -4.63
CA GLY A 216 -10.90 14.90 -3.78
C GLY A 216 -12.18 15.22 -4.54
N ILE A 217 -12.25 14.94 -5.84
CA ILE A 217 -13.50 15.14 -6.61
C ILE A 217 -14.58 14.17 -6.13
N GLY A 218 -15.85 14.62 -6.17
CA GLY A 218 -16.99 13.77 -5.83
C GLY A 218 -17.12 12.57 -6.77
N LEU A 219 -17.71 11.48 -6.26
CA LEU A 219 -17.85 10.23 -7.00
C LEU A 219 -18.63 10.39 -8.31
N ASP A 220 -19.59 11.33 -8.36
CA ASP A 220 -20.36 11.69 -9.54
C ASP A 220 -19.52 12.32 -10.68
N LYS A 221 -18.32 12.77 -10.36
CA LYS A 221 -17.37 13.40 -11.29
C LYS A 221 -16.18 12.49 -11.65
N VAL A 222 -16.09 11.33 -11.03
CA VAL A 222 -15.08 10.34 -11.38
C VAL A 222 -15.43 9.71 -12.73
N ALA A 223 -14.51 9.79 -13.67
CA ALA A 223 -14.71 9.23 -15.01
C ALA A 223 -14.94 7.71 -14.98
N ASN A 224 -15.83 7.24 -15.86
CA ASN A 224 -15.99 5.82 -16.15
C ASN A 224 -15.39 5.54 -17.55
N PRO A 225 -14.07 5.24 -17.64
CA PRO A 225 -13.47 4.93 -18.92
C PRO A 225 -14.13 3.69 -19.53
N PRO A 226 -14.08 3.53 -20.85
CA PRO A 226 -14.62 2.34 -21.51
C PRO A 226 -14.09 1.05 -20.91
N GLU A 227 -14.93 0.02 -20.89
CA GLU A 227 -14.53 -1.31 -20.47
C GLU A 227 -13.38 -1.81 -21.37
N PRO A 228 -12.33 -2.46 -20.82
CA PRO A 228 -11.34 -3.12 -21.63
C PRO A 228 -11.99 -4.21 -22.49
N THR A 229 -11.60 -4.31 -23.75
CA THR A 229 -12.12 -5.30 -24.70
C THR A 229 -11.02 -6.25 -25.14
N GLY A 230 -11.41 -7.46 -25.57
CA GLY A 230 -10.48 -8.48 -26.07
C GLY A 230 -9.64 -9.12 -24.96
N ASP A 231 -8.41 -9.51 -25.29
CA ASP A 231 -7.50 -10.21 -24.35
C ASP A 231 -7.13 -9.38 -23.11
N ALA A 232 -7.29 -8.06 -23.21
CA ALA A 232 -7.12 -7.15 -22.08
C ALA A 232 -8.14 -7.39 -20.94
N ALA A 233 -9.29 -8.01 -21.24
CA ALA A 233 -10.33 -8.33 -20.25
C ALA A 233 -10.07 -9.66 -19.52
N SER A 234 -9.14 -10.49 -19.99
CA SER A 234 -8.96 -11.89 -19.56
C SER A 234 -7.81 -12.11 -18.59
N THR A 235 -6.92 -11.17 -18.40
CA THR A 235 -5.74 -11.30 -17.54
C THR A 235 -5.83 -10.40 -16.30
N PHE A 236 -5.45 -10.93 -15.16
CA PHE A 236 -5.31 -10.33 -13.83
C PHE A 236 -5.46 -8.79 -13.79
N GLY A 237 -6.68 -8.32 -13.50
CA GLY A 237 -7.02 -6.90 -13.43
C GLY A 237 -6.73 -6.19 -14.74
N HIS A 238 -7.72 -6.02 -15.55
CA HIS A 238 -7.82 -5.20 -16.77
C HIS A 238 -6.51 -4.53 -17.21
N TYR A 239 -5.72 -5.22 -18.03
CA TYR A 239 -4.53 -4.65 -18.66
C TYR A 239 -4.95 -3.41 -19.46
N VAL A 240 -4.69 -2.26 -18.89
CA VAL A 240 -4.78 -1.02 -19.66
C VAL A 240 -3.46 -0.89 -20.40
N PRO A 241 -3.45 -0.77 -21.74
CA PRO A 241 -2.23 -0.56 -22.51
C PRO A 241 -1.35 0.51 -21.88
N GLU A 242 -0.04 0.36 -22.01
CA GLU A 242 0.89 1.39 -21.57
C GLU A 242 0.44 2.74 -22.14
N GLY A 243 0.28 3.74 -21.27
CA GLY A 243 0.02 5.09 -21.71
C GLY A 243 1.20 5.62 -22.52
N PRO A 244 1.08 6.81 -23.11
CA PRO A 244 2.19 7.43 -23.84
C PRO A 244 3.44 7.51 -22.96
N ALA A 245 4.61 7.52 -23.59
CA ALA A 245 5.88 7.69 -22.87
C ALA A 245 5.86 8.96 -22.00
N TYR A 246 6.54 8.89 -20.86
CA TYR A 246 6.68 10.07 -19.99
C TYR A 246 7.37 11.22 -20.73
N VAL A 247 6.78 12.39 -20.62
CA VAL A 247 7.38 13.65 -21.11
C VAL A 247 7.79 14.47 -19.90
N PRO A 248 9.08 14.79 -19.73
CA PRO A 248 9.54 15.65 -18.63
C PRO A 248 8.76 16.97 -18.57
N GLY A 249 8.25 17.30 -17.38
CA GLY A 249 7.46 18.52 -17.16
C GLY A 249 5.98 18.43 -17.55
N GLU A 250 5.48 17.29 -18.02
CA GLU A 250 4.03 17.13 -18.24
C GLU A 250 3.25 17.28 -16.93
N ALA A 251 2.06 17.85 -17.00
CA ALA A 251 1.17 17.97 -15.84
C ALA A 251 0.72 16.60 -15.33
N PRO A 252 0.54 16.40 -14.02
CA PRO A 252 -0.04 15.19 -13.47
C PRO A 252 -1.48 14.98 -13.97
N GLU A 253 -1.87 13.71 -14.13
CA GLU A 253 -3.22 13.30 -14.52
C GLU A 253 -4.28 13.79 -13.54
N LYS A 254 -5.45 14.22 -14.07
CA LYS A 254 -6.55 14.75 -13.26
C LYS A 254 -7.42 13.68 -12.61
N GLN A 255 -7.36 12.45 -13.09
CA GLN A 255 -8.09 11.30 -12.55
C GLN A 255 -7.09 10.30 -11.95
N PHE A 256 -7.56 9.45 -11.05
CA PHE A 256 -6.82 8.24 -10.71
C PHE A 256 -6.77 7.32 -11.93
N ARG A 257 -5.63 6.67 -12.11
CA ARG A 257 -5.47 5.63 -13.11
C ARG A 257 -5.51 4.26 -12.44
N THR A 258 -6.31 3.35 -12.98
CA THR A 258 -6.43 1.99 -12.44
C THR A 258 -5.08 1.25 -12.46
N PRO A 259 -4.68 0.57 -11.37
CA PRO A 259 -5.42 0.51 -10.11
C PRO A 259 -5.10 1.67 -9.16
N VAL A 260 -6.11 2.14 -8.41
CA VAL A 260 -5.89 2.81 -7.12
C VAL A 260 -5.52 1.69 -6.15
N HIS A 261 -4.25 1.60 -5.77
CA HIS A 261 -3.69 0.32 -5.30
C HIS A 261 -3.59 0.18 -3.78
N CYS A 262 -3.25 1.24 -3.08
CA CYS A 262 -3.22 1.24 -1.62
C CYS A 262 -3.97 2.43 -1.03
N VAL A 263 -4.40 2.31 0.20
CA VAL A 263 -4.90 3.38 1.04
C VAL A 263 -4.37 3.15 2.46
N HIS A 264 -3.66 4.14 3.01
CA HIS A 264 -3.08 4.05 4.35
C HIS A 264 -3.24 5.34 5.13
N GLN A 265 -3.47 5.22 6.43
CA GLN A 265 -3.63 6.35 7.33
C GLN A 265 -2.36 6.59 8.14
N SER A 266 -1.93 7.84 8.20
CA SER A 266 -0.84 8.25 9.07
C SER A 266 -1.33 8.55 10.49
N ALA A 267 -0.42 8.51 11.45
CA ALA A 267 -0.71 8.79 12.87
C ALA A 267 -1.30 10.20 13.11
N ASP A 268 -1.00 11.17 12.25
CA ASP A 268 -1.56 12.53 12.28
C ASP A 268 -2.89 12.67 11.52
N GLY A 269 -3.49 11.56 11.08
CA GLY A 269 -4.85 11.50 10.54
C GLY A 269 -4.99 11.91 9.08
N LEU A 270 -3.92 11.81 8.29
CA LEU A 270 -3.97 11.96 6.84
C LEU A 270 -4.10 10.59 6.16
N VAL A 271 -4.73 10.58 4.99
CA VAL A 271 -4.95 9.39 4.17
C VAL A 271 -4.07 9.45 2.94
N TYR A 272 -3.19 8.47 2.77
CA TYR A 272 -2.26 8.32 1.66
C TYR A 272 -2.79 7.29 0.68
N VAL A 273 -2.85 7.65 -0.58
CA VAL A 273 -3.45 6.81 -1.65
C VAL A 273 -2.41 6.56 -2.74
N CYS A 274 -2.15 5.29 -3.03
CA CYS A 274 -1.28 4.87 -4.12
C CYS A 274 -2.02 4.93 -5.45
N ASP A 275 -1.77 5.94 -6.25
CA ASP A 275 -2.22 6.03 -7.64
C ASP A 275 -1.13 5.43 -8.52
N ARG A 276 -1.10 4.08 -8.53
CA ARG A 276 0.04 3.26 -8.95
C ARG A 276 0.56 3.61 -10.34
N ARG A 277 -0.32 3.63 -11.34
CA ARG A 277 0.07 3.86 -12.75
C ARG A 277 0.26 5.33 -13.12
N ASN A 278 -0.07 6.24 -12.23
CA ASN A 278 0.27 7.65 -12.35
C ASN A 278 1.58 7.99 -11.62
N ASP A 279 2.27 6.95 -11.11
CA ASP A 279 3.56 7.11 -10.44
C ASP A 279 3.50 8.16 -9.32
N ARG A 280 2.43 8.14 -8.51
CA ARG A 280 2.22 9.14 -7.46
C ARG A 280 1.50 8.61 -6.23
N ILE A 281 1.68 9.36 -5.14
CA ILE A 281 0.92 9.25 -3.92
C ILE A 281 0.10 10.53 -3.79
N GLN A 282 -1.21 10.42 -3.59
CA GLN A 282 -2.03 11.56 -3.20
C GLN A 282 -2.40 11.47 -1.73
N VAL A 283 -2.35 12.61 -1.05
CA VAL A 283 -2.62 12.74 0.39
C VAL A 283 -3.91 13.53 0.59
N PHE A 284 -4.77 13.02 1.45
CA PHE A 284 -6.08 13.58 1.75
C PHE A 284 -6.30 13.71 3.25
N THR A 285 -7.25 14.54 3.64
CA THR A 285 -7.86 14.43 4.97
C THR A 285 -8.75 13.19 5.03
N ARG A 286 -9.17 12.76 6.22
CA ARG A 286 -10.14 11.67 6.40
C ARG A 286 -11.49 11.92 5.69
N GLN A 287 -11.82 13.18 5.41
CA GLN A 287 -13.03 13.58 4.68
C GLN A 287 -12.86 13.58 3.14
N GLY A 288 -11.68 13.16 2.65
CA GLY A 288 -11.38 13.11 1.23
C GLY A 288 -10.96 14.46 0.61
N LYS A 289 -10.69 15.51 1.41
CA LYS A 289 -10.14 16.76 0.89
C LYS A 289 -8.68 16.58 0.53
N PHE A 290 -8.29 16.87 -0.70
CA PHE A 290 -6.92 16.83 -1.18
C PHE A 290 -6.01 17.79 -0.38
N VAL A 291 -4.82 17.32 -0.03
CA VAL A 291 -3.81 18.07 0.72
C VAL A 291 -2.57 18.31 -0.13
N LYS A 292 -1.96 17.25 -0.65
CA LYS A 292 -0.74 17.30 -1.46
C LYS A 292 -0.55 16.01 -2.25
N GLU A 293 0.43 16.01 -3.14
CA GLU A 293 0.87 14.78 -3.83
C GLU A 293 2.39 14.69 -3.90
N PHE A 294 2.88 13.48 -4.06
CA PHE A 294 4.28 13.17 -4.34
C PHE A 294 4.35 12.36 -5.63
N LEU A 295 5.23 12.77 -6.54
CA LEU A 295 5.52 12.06 -7.77
C LEU A 295 6.74 11.16 -7.53
N VAL A 296 6.65 9.89 -7.91
CA VAL A 296 7.66 8.87 -7.59
C VAL A 296 8.07 8.19 -8.88
N HIS A 297 9.28 8.44 -9.37
CA HIS A 297 9.83 7.79 -10.57
C HIS A 297 8.86 7.77 -11.76
N ARG A 298 8.39 8.95 -12.18
CA ARG A 298 7.38 9.13 -13.24
C ARG A 298 7.74 8.51 -14.59
N GLU A 299 9.02 8.28 -14.81
CA GLU A 299 9.56 7.58 -15.98
C GLU A 299 9.21 6.09 -16.01
N THR A 300 8.77 5.51 -14.90
CA THR A 300 8.44 4.08 -14.79
C THR A 300 7.29 3.70 -15.70
N ARG A 301 6.21 4.48 -15.71
CA ARG A 301 5.04 4.23 -16.56
C ARG A 301 4.52 2.77 -16.49
N GLY A 302 3.78 2.33 -17.48
CA GLY A 302 3.28 0.96 -17.57
C GLY A 302 2.51 0.56 -16.32
N ASN A 303 3.06 -0.37 -15.54
CA ASN A 303 2.48 -0.83 -14.28
C ASN A 303 2.73 0.12 -13.09
N GLY A 304 3.54 1.16 -13.28
CA GLY A 304 3.79 2.21 -12.31
C GLY A 304 4.74 1.84 -11.17
N SER A 305 5.19 2.86 -10.44
CA SER A 305 6.20 2.76 -9.37
C SER A 305 5.63 2.62 -7.97
N VAL A 306 4.36 3.02 -7.72
CA VAL A 306 3.80 3.12 -6.36
C VAL A 306 2.84 1.96 -6.11
N TRP A 307 3.40 0.78 -5.77
CA TRP A 307 2.58 -0.43 -5.57
C TRP A 307 2.05 -0.52 -4.14
N THR A 308 2.87 -0.20 -3.16
CA THR A 308 2.50 -0.22 -1.74
C THR A 308 3.23 0.89 -0.99
N LEU A 309 2.72 1.24 0.18
CA LEU A 309 3.28 2.26 1.04
C LEU A 309 3.26 1.77 2.49
N SER A 310 4.33 2.05 3.22
CA SER A 310 4.38 1.90 4.67
C SER A 310 5.01 3.15 5.29
N PHE A 311 4.63 3.49 6.52
CA PHE A 311 5.24 4.59 7.26
C PHE A 311 6.42 4.08 8.09
N SER A 312 7.49 4.87 8.20
CA SER A 312 8.58 4.55 9.12
C SER A 312 8.08 4.45 10.56
N HIS A 313 8.76 3.62 11.35
CA HIS A 313 8.31 3.27 12.70
C HIS A 313 8.56 4.37 13.76
N ASP A 314 9.25 5.44 13.41
CA ASP A 314 9.43 6.58 14.33
C ASP A 314 8.07 7.27 14.64
N PRO A 315 7.89 7.88 15.84
CA PRO A 315 6.60 8.46 16.25
C PRO A 315 6.09 9.57 15.30
N GLN A 316 6.97 10.22 14.55
CA GLN A 316 6.61 11.26 13.58
C GLN A 316 6.34 10.70 12.21
N GLN A 317 6.62 9.41 11.98
CA GLN A 317 6.52 8.78 10.66
C GLN A 317 7.23 9.63 9.59
N LYS A 318 8.52 9.94 9.85
CA LYS A 318 9.30 10.88 9.03
C LYS A 318 9.50 10.41 7.59
N TYR A 319 9.41 9.11 7.34
CA TYR A 319 9.68 8.52 6.04
C TYR A 319 8.50 7.67 5.55
N LEU A 320 8.37 7.62 4.24
CA LEU A 320 7.51 6.70 3.51
C LEU A 320 8.39 5.63 2.86
N LEU A 321 8.02 4.37 3.03
CA LEU A 321 8.65 3.24 2.37
C LEU A 321 7.73 2.79 1.24
N ILE A 322 8.16 3.02 0.00
CA ILE A 322 7.35 2.75 -1.20
C ILE A 322 7.87 1.49 -1.86
N GLY A 323 7.05 0.46 -1.88
CA GLY A 323 7.35 -0.75 -2.66
C GLY A 323 7.09 -0.50 -4.13
N ASP A 324 8.11 -0.74 -4.96
CA ASP A 324 8.07 -0.55 -6.41
C ASP A 324 8.30 -1.90 -7.11
N GLY A 325 7.22 -2.46 -7.62
CA GLY A 325 7.26 -3.77 -8.28
C GLY A 325 7.98 -3.74 -9.62
N VAL A 326 7.96 -2.61 -10.33
CA VAL A 326 8.61 -2.47 -11.65
C VAL A 326 10.11 -2.26 -11.48
N ASN A 327 10.52 -1.32 -10.62
CA ASN A 327 11.94 -1.00 -10.41
C ASN A 327 12.61 -1.95 -9.39
N GLN A 328 11.87 -2.93 -8.86
CA GLN A 328 12.38 -4.03 -8.03
C GLN A 328 13.13 -3.57 -6.78
N ARG A 329 12.55 -2.59 -6.06
CA ARG A 329 13.11 -2.06 -4.81
C ARG A 329 12.08 -1.37 -3.94
N ALA A 330 12.47 -1.01 -2.76
CA ALA A 330 11.74 -0.12 -1.89
C ALA A 330 12.45 1.23 -1.84
N TRP A 331 11.73 2.30 -2.16
CA TRP A 331 12.21 3.69 -2.05
C TRP A 331 11.91 4.21 -0.65
N VAL A 332 12.83 4.99 -0.09
CA VAL A 332 12.63 5.69 1.18
C VAL A 332 12.51 7.18 0.86
N LEU A 333 11.30 7.71 1.02
CA LEU A 333 11.01 9.13 0.75
C LEU A 333 10.84 9.88 2.07
N ARG A 334 11.33 11.11 2.15
CA ARG A 334 11.00 12.00 3.26
C ARG A 334 9.52 12.38 3.18
N ARG A 335 8.75 12.09 4.22
CA ARG A 335 7.29 12.30 4.25
C ARG A 335 6.88 13.77 4.12
N GLN A 336 7.74 14.71 4.55
CA GLN A 336 7.46 16.14 4.50
C GLN A 336 7.29 16.66 3.08
N ASP A 337 8.22 16.30 2.19
CA ASP A 337 8.39 16.88 0.85
C ASP A 337 8.45 15.85 -0.29
N GLY A 338 8.47 14.56 0.03
CA GLY A 338 8.56 13.47 -0.95
C GLY A 338 9.96 13.26 -1.53
N ALA A 339 10.99 13.93 -0.98
CA ALA A 339 12.35 13.75 -1.46
C ALA A 339 12.83 12.31 -1.20
N GLU A 340 13.36 11.65 -2.23
CA GLU A 340 14.02 10.36 -2.08
C GLU A 340 15.33 10.56 -1.29
N VAL A 341 15.52 9.76 -0.25
CA VAL A 341 16.69 9.81 0.63
C VAL A 341 17.49 8.52 0.62
N SER A 342 16.86 7.39 0.25
CA SER A 342 17.50 6.08 0.19
C SER A 342 16.64 5.09 -0.58
N SER A 343 17.18 3.90 -0.83
CA SER A 343 16.44 2.73 -1.31
C SER A 343 17.10 1.44 -0.83
N PHE A 344 16.33 0.35 -0.82
CA PHE A 344 16.84 -0.98 -0.45
C PHE A 344 16.13 -2.09 -1.23
N GLY A 345 16.59 -3.34 -1.04
CA GLY A 345 15.96 -4.54 -1.59
C GLY A 345 16.36 -4.88 -3.01
N ALA A 346 17.29 -4.13 -3.65
CA ALA A 346 17.80 -4.47 -4.98
C ALA A 346 18.40 -5.88 -4.99
N GLY A 347 18.00 -6.70 -5.98
CA GLY A 347 18.37 -8.11 -6.10
C GLY A 347 17.55 -9.07 -5.22
N TYR A 348 16.80 -8.58 -4.26
CA TYR A 348 15.87 -9.35 -3.42
C TYR A 348 14.41 -9.17 -3.81
N LEU A 349 13.99 -7.93 -4.00
CA LEU A 349 12.61 -7.57 -4.40
C LEU A 349 12.44 -7.76 -5.89
N PHE A 350 11.32 -8.37 -6.29
CA PHE A 350 11.09 -8.65 -7.70
C PHE A 350 9.85 -7.95 -8.24
N TYR A 351 8.69 -8.31 -7.81
CA TYR A 351 7.44 -7.59 -8.05
C TYR A 351 6.80 -7.32 -6.70
N VAL A 352 7.47 -6.49 -5.88
CA VAL A 352 6.94 -6.14 -4.57
C VAL A 352 5.53 -5.55 -4.71
N HIS A 353 4.59 -6.19 -4.05
CA HIS A 353 3.17 -5.93 -4.21
C HIS A 353 2.54 -5.35 -2.95
N GLN A 354 2.91 -5.89 -1.81
CA GLN A 354 2.41 -5.49 -0.51
C GLN A 354 3.55 -5.34 0.47
N SER A 355 3.39 -4.46 1.47
CA SER A 355 4.37 -4.29 2.53
C SER A 355 3.73 -3.87 3.85
N ALA A 356 4.38 -4.23 4.95
CA ALA A 356 4.02 -3.79 6.30
C ALA A 356 5.26 -3.78 7.20
N LEU A 357 5.18 -3.05 8.32
CA LEU A 357 6.21 -3.03 9.35
C LEU A 357 5.70 -3.65 10.65
N ASP A 358 6.60 -4.32 11.39
CA ASP A 358 6.32 -4.74 12.75
C ASP A 358 6.67 -3.63 13.77
N SER A 359 6.41 -3.88 15.07
CA SER A 359 6.66 -2.93 16.16
C SER A 359 8.13 -2.57 16.37
N ARG A 360 9.08 -3.29 15.75
CA ARG A 360 10.51 -2.97 15.74
C ARG A 360 10.92 -2.19 14.51
N GLY A 361 10.01 -2.01 13.55
CA GLY A 361 10.25 -1.38 12.27
C GLY A 361 10.87 -2.32 11.23
N ASP A 362 10.92 -3.63 11.47
CA ASP A 362 11.32 -4.60 10.44
C ASP A 362 10.27 -4.57 9.32
N TYR A 363 10.73 -4.56 8.07
CA TYR A 363 9.90 -4.46 6.88
C TYR A 363 9.62 -5.83 6.29
N TYR A 364 8.36 -6.14 6.10
CA TYR A 364 7.90 -7.36 5.44
C TYR A 364 7.32 -7.02 4.08
N THR A 365 7.54 -7.89 3.09
CA THR A 365 7.05 -7.68 1.74
C THR A 365 6.51 -8.96 1.13
N GLY A 366 5.48 -8.80 0.29
CA GLY A 366 4.89 -9.84 -0.53
C GLY A 366 5.06 -9.52 -2.02
N ASP A 367 5.35 -10.53 -2.83
CA ASP A 367 5.66 -10.45 -4.25
C ASP A 367 4.55 -11.11 -5.08
N VAL A 368 4.16 -10.51 -6.20
CA VAL A 368 3.22 -11.12 -7.17
C VAL A 368 3.92 -11.92 -8.27
N GLY A 369 5.22 -11.97 -8.27
CA GLY A 369 5.96 -12.83 -9.18
C GLY A 369 5.85 -14.32 -8.87
N GLY A 370 5.30 -14.68 -7.70
CA GLY A 370 5.16 -16.06 -7.24
C GLY A 370 6.49 -16.72 -6.90
N ALA A 371 6.44 -17.99 -6.51
CA ALA A 371 7.59 -18.80 -6.10
C ALA A 371 8.42 -19.33 -7.28
N ASN A 372 8.42 -18.64 -8.42
CA ASN A 372 9.27 -19.05 -9.53
C ASN A 372 10.75 -18.98 -9.14
N PRO A 373 11.54 -20.04 -9.37
CA PRO A 373 12.98 -19.98 -9.20
C PRO A 373 13.56 -18.86 -10.05
N ARG A 374 14.16 -17.87 -9.40
CA ARG A 374 14.75 -16.72 -10.10
C ARG A 374 16.21 -16.61 -9.75
N PRO A 375 17.06 -16.25 -10.70
CA PRO A 375 18.45 -15.96 -10.37
C PRO A 375 18.49 -14.76 -9.42
N GLY A 376 19.16 -14.94 -8.29
CA GLY A 376 19.35 -13.88 -7.30
C GLY A 376 19.21 -14.37 -5.86
N PRO A 377 19.55 -13.51 -4.91
CA PRO A 377 19.57 -13.87 -3.48
C PRO A 377 18.19 -14.14 -2.88
N SER A 378 17.10 -13.73 -3.53
CA SER A 378 15.73 -14.01 -3.07
C SER A 378 15.33 -15.47 -3.14
N ASN A 379 16.04 -16.30 -3.92
CA ASN A 379 15.66 -17.70 -4.18
C ASN A 379 14.19 -17.92 -4.54
N GLY A 380 13.54 -16.96 -5.18
CA GLY A 380 12.14 -17.04 -5.58
C GLY A 380 11.13 -16.97 -4.43
N LYS A 381 11.49 -16.49 -3.25
CA LYS A 381 10.55 -16.34 -2.12
C LYS A 381 9.46 -15.32 -2.45
N SER A 382 8.21 -15.72 -2.27
CA SER A 382 7.05 -14.82 -2.43
C SER A 382 6.89 -13.83 -1.27
N VAL A 383 7.46 -14.13 -0.09
CA VAL A 383 7.47 -13.23 1.07
C VAL A 383 8.89 -13.11 1.61
N GLN A 384 9.23 -11.90 2.08
CA GLN A 384 10.57 -11.60 2.58
C GLN A 384 10.50 -10.68 3.79
N LYS A 385 11.56 -10.71 4.61
CA LYS A 385 11.75 -9.83 5.74
C LYS A 385 13.06 -9.05 5.58
N PHE A 386 13.03 -7.77 5.93
CA PHE A 386 14.17 -6.89 5.99
C PHE A 386 14.28 -6.29 7.40
N ILE A 387 15.43 -6.52 8.05
CA ILE A 387 15.68 -6.04 9.42
C ILE A 387 16.15 -4.60 9.38
N LEU A 388 15.48 -3.73 10.16
CA LEU A 388 15.90 -2.36 10.36
C LEU A 388 17.23 -2.28 11.10
N GLN A 389 18.20 -1.62 10.50
CA GLN A 389 19.50 -1.34 11.13
C GLN A 389 19.41 -0.11 12.01
N ARG A 390 19.83 -0.23 13.27
CA ARG A 390 19.80 0.84 14.29
C ARG A 390 21.18 1.43 14.50
#